data_d28d47e79a2c0bec11d77748d835620b
#
_entry.id   d28d47e79a2c0bec11d77748d835620b
#
_cell.length_a   1.000
_cell.length_b   1.000
_cell.length_c   1.000
_cell.angle_alpha   90.00
_cell.angle_beta   90.00
_cell.angle_gamma   90.00
#
_symmetry.space_group_name_H-M   'P 1'
#
loop_
_entity.id
_entity.type
_entity.pdbx_description
1 polymer ?
#
loop_
_entity_poly.entity_id
_entity_poly.type
_entity_poly.pdbx_seq_one_letter_code
_entity_poly.pdbx_strand_id
1 'polypeptide(L)'
;MPMYKHLQQDASRPPVTLATLQRMKADGEKIACLTCYDASFAMLLDAADVDVVLVGDTLGMVIQGHDTTVPVSMDHMVYHSAAVVRGLSRAFLIGDMPFMSYPTKELALTNAVRLMQEGGAQMVKLESGGKQTEIVEFLAGHDIAVCAHLGLKPQSVHKTGGFRVQGREREAAARLLDESQRLEAAGADIVLLECVPSELGKAITKALHVPVIGIGAGPDVDGQILVLYDMLDITSGRKPRFVRNFMEDAHDNLEALKGYVRAVKQREYPAPEHCF
;
A
#
# COMPACT_ATOMS: atom_id res chain seq x y z
N MET A 1 -15.90 20.04 21.04
CA MET A 1 -16.08 18.58 20.87
C MET A 1 -15.73 18.21 19.45
N PRO A 2 -14.94 17.16 19.17
CA PRO A 2 -14.73 16.73 17.81
C PRO A 2 -16.05 16.28 17.22
N MET A 3 -16.41 16.83 16.06
CA MET A 3 -17.72 16.69 15.40
C MET A 3 -18.07 15.24 15.00
N TYR A 4 -17.09 14.34 14.98
CA TYR A 4 -17.22 12.96 14.49
C TYR A 4 -16.91 11.89 15.53
N LYS A 5 -17.02 12.20 16.84
CA LYS A 5 -16.81 11.21 17.93
C LYS A 5 -17.68 9.95 17.82
N HIS A 6 -18.83 10.04 17.15
CA HIS A 6 -19.74 8.90 16.96
C HIS A 6 -19.24 7.88 15.92
N LEU A 7 -18.24 8.24 15.09
CA LEU A 7 -17.57 7.31 14.16
C LEU A 7 -16.32 6.67 14.79
N GLN A 8 -15.87 7.13 15.97
CA GLN A 8 -14.79 6.48 16.69
C GLN A 8 -15.28 5.12 17.18
N GLN A 9 -14.66 4.09 16.66
CA GLN A 9 -14.94 2.72 17.02
C GLN A 9 -14.67 2.41 18.47
N ASP A 10 -15.22 1.27 18.88
CA ASP A 10 -15.00 0.58 20.12
C ASP A 10 -13.50 0.61 20.51
N ALA A 11 -13.15 1.48 21.46
CA ALA A 11 -11.80 1.62 22.01
C ALA A 11 -11.25 0.32 22.65
N SER A 12 -12.03 -0.78 22.60
CA SER A 12 -11.63 -2.11 23.09
C SER A 12 -10.72 -2.87 22.12
N ARG A 13 -10.64 -2.49 20.83
CA ARG A 13 -9.79 -3.17 19.86
C ARG A 13 -8.38 -2.59 19.85
N PRO A 14 -7.34 -3.42 19.98
CA PRO A 14 -5.95 -2.94 19.95
C PRO A 14 -5.58 -2.40 18.57
N PRO A 15 -4.67 -1.41 18.52
CA PRO A 15 -4.09 -0.95 17.25
C PRO A 15 -3.42 -2.08 16.48
N VAL A 16 -3.49 -2.02 15.14
CA VAL A 16 -2.73 -2.90 14.27
C VAL A 16 -1.26 -2.49 14.32
N THR A 17 -0.40 -3.46 14.53
CA THR A 17 1.06 -3.29 14.58
C THR A 17 1.72 -4.15 13.51
N LEU A 18 3.01 -3.94 13.23
CA LEU A 18 3.77 -4.81 12.35
C LEU A 18 3.70 -6.28 12.82
N ALA A 19 3.82 -6.54 14.13
CA ALA A 19 3.68 -7.88 14.70
C ALA A 19 2.28 -8.48 14.46
N THR A 20 1.23 -7.64 14.45
CA THR A 20 -0.12 -8.07 14.07
C THR A 20 -0.17 -8.54 12.61
N LEU A 21 0.42 -7.78 11.70
CA LEU A 21 0.43 -8.11 10.26
C LEU A 21 1.24 -9.40 9.98
N GLN A 22 2.37 -9.57 10.66
CA GLN A 22 3.18 -10.79 10.59
C GLN A 22 2.41 -12.02 11.09
N ARG A 23 1.68 -11.88 12.20
CA ARG A 23 0.81 -12.95 12.72
C ARG A 23 -0.31 -13.29 11.75
N MET A 24 -0.98 -12.28 11.14
CA MET A 24 -2.03 -12.50 10.15
C MET A 24 -1.52 -13.36 8.98
N LYS A 25 -0.30 -13.07 8.48
CA LYS A 25 0.35 -13.93 7.47
C LYS A 25 0.54 -15.36 7.99
N ALA A 26 1.09 -15.53 9.18
CA ALA A 26 1.34 -16.84 9.77
C ALA A 26 0.04 -17.66 9.94
N ASP A 27 -1.05 -17.00 10.33
CA ASP A 27 -2.37 -17.60 10.54
C ASP A 27 -3.18 -17.74 9.22
N GLY A 28 -2.66 -17.24 8.10
CA GLY A 28 -3.33 -17.24 6.79
C GLY A 28 -4.52 -16.29 6.73
N GLU A 29 -4.61 -15.32 7.65
CA GLU A 29 -5.63 -14.25 7.62
C GLU A 29 -5.24 -13.19 6.60
N LYS A 30 -6.20 -12.78 5.75
CA LYS A 30 -5.95 -11.74 4.73
C LYS A 30 -5.91 -10.35 5.34
N ILE A 31 -5.00 -9.51 4.85
CA ILE A 31 -4.81 -8.13 5.25
C ILE A 31 -5.56 -7.22 4.28
N ALA A 32 -6.51 -6.43 4.78
CA ALA A 32 -7.26 -5.47 3.98
C ALA A 32 -6.58 -4.09 4.05
N CYS A 33 -6.13 -3.59 2.90
CA CYS A 33 -5.40 -2.32 2.81
C CYS A 33 -6.10 -1.37 1.85
N LEU A 34 -6.09 -0.06 2.15
CA LEU A 34 -6.57 0.98 1.24
C LEU A 34 -5.66 2.20 1.29
N THR A 35 -5.59 2.96 0.19
CA THR A 35 -4.99 4.29 0.25
C THR A 35 -5.93 5.27 0.96
N CYS A 36 -5.35 6.33 1.54
CA CYS A 36 -6.12 7.41 2.16
C CYS A 36 -5.34 8.73 2.09
N TYR A 37 -6.04 9.87 2.07
CA TYR A 37 -5.40 11.16 1.84
C TYR A 37 -5.90 12.27 2.77
N ASP A 38 -6.89 12.03 3.61
CA ASP A 38 -7.45 12.99 4.58
C ASP A 38 -8.05 12.33 5.82
N ALA A 39 -8.33 13.14 6.84
CA ALA A 39 -8.83 12.67 8.13
C ALA A 39 -10.26 12.13 8.08
N SER A 40 -11.12 12.63 7.19
CA SER A 40 -12.52 12.21 7.11
C SER A 40 -12.62 10.79 6.56
N PHE A 41 -11.93 10.50 5.46
CA PHE A 41 -11.83 9.14 4.94
C PHE A 41 -11.07 8.22 5.89
N ALA A 42 -10.02 8.69 6.57
CA ALA A 42 -9.30 7.88 7.56
C ALA A 42 -10.24 7.36 8.67
N MET A 43 -11.14 8.20 9.18
CA MET A 43 -12.16 7.77 10.16
C MET A 43 -13.11 6.71 9.59
N LEU A 44 -13.51 6.82 8.33
CA LEU A 44 -14.38 5.82 7.67
C LEU A 44 -13.63 4.49 7.46
N LEU A 45 -12.34 4.54 7.08
CA LEU A 45 -11.50 3.36 6.91
C LEU A 45 -11.31 2.61 8.23
N ASP A 46 -11.06 3.35 9.29
CA ASP A 46 -10.94 2.81 10.65
C ASP A 46 -12.27 2.17 11.11
N ALA A 47 -13.42 2.84 10.82
CA ALA A 47 -14.76 2.34 11.07
C ALA A 47 -15.16 1.13 10.21
N ALA A 48 -14.50 0.92 9.10
CA ALA A 48 -14.70 -0.24 8.23
C ALA A 48 -13.76 -1.41 8.55
N ASP A 49 -12.92 -1.32 9.60
CA ASP A 49 -11.95 -2.32 10.00
C ASP A 49 -10.84 -2.57 8.96
N VAL A 50 -10.42 -1.56 8.23
CA VAL A 50 -9.23 -1.63 7.38
C VAL A 50 -8.00 -1.86 8.27
N ASP A 51 -7.13 -2.80 7.89
CA ASP A 51 -5.95 -3.15 8.69
C ASP A 51 -4.78 -2.20 8.45
N VAL A 52 -4.56 -1.82 7.18
CA VAL A 52 -3.44 -0.96 6.76
C VAL A 52 -3.95 0.18 5.89
N VAL A 53 -3.50 1.37 6.21
CA VAL A 53 -3.75 2.57 5.42
C VAL A 53 -2.43 3.05 4.81
N LEU A 54 -2.44 3.31 3.51
CA LEU A 54 -1.30 3.87 2.78
C LEU A 54 -1.60 5.31 2.34
N VAL A 55 -0.79 6.25 2.76
CA VAL A 55 -0.71 7.55 2.07
C VAL A 55 0.27 7.38 0.93
N GLY A 56 -0.25 7.17 -0.28
CA GLY A 56 0.54 6.91 -1.48
C GLY A 56 0.78 8.18 -2.29
N ASP A 57 1.88 8.22 -3.05
CA ASP A 57 2.16 9.30 -3.99
C ASP A 57 1.16 9.36 -5.16
N THR A 58 0.29 8.35 -5.29
CA THR A 58 -0.91 8.37 -6.13
C THR A 58 -1.81 9.58 -5.84
N LEU A 59 -1.66 10.23 -4.65
CA LEU A 59 -2.32 11.51 -4.34
C LEU A 59 -2.08 12.58 -5.42
N GLY A 60 -0.93 12.55 -6.08
CA GLY A 60 -0.62 13.43 -7.21
C GLY A 60 -1.65 13.30 -8.32
N MET A 61 -2.12 12.09 -8.59
CA MET A 61 -3.09 11.81 -9.64
C MET A 61 -4.54 12.04 -9.15
N VAL A 62 -4.91 11.44 -8.01
CA VAL A 62 -6.33 11.41 -7.58
C VAL A 62 -6.76 12.61 -6.75
N ILE A 63 -5.82 13.36 -6.15
CA ILE A 63 -6.11 14.56 -5.35
C ILE A 63 -5.65 15.84 -6.06
N GLN A 64 -4.41 15.84 -6.62
CA GLN A 64 -3.82 17.03 -7.21
C GLN A 64 -4.11 17.17 -8.72
N GLY A 65 -4.60 16.10 -9.38
CA GLY A 65 -4.99 16.12 -10.79
C GLY A 65 -3.81 16.09 -11.77
N HIS A 66 -2.64 15.61 -11.34
CA HIS A 66 -1.50 15.38 -12.22
C HIS A 66 -1.66 14.09 -13.02
N ASP A 67 -1.03 14.02 -14.19
CA ASP A 67 -1.01 12.81 -15.04
C ASP A 67 -0.17 11.67 -14.47
N THR A 68 0.74 11.97 -13.54
CA THR A 68 1.68 11.00 -12.93
C THR A 68 1.94 11.35 -11.46
N THR A 69 2.58 10.42 -10.72
CA THR A 69 2.98 10.63 -9.32
C THR A 69 4.27 11.48 -9.19
N VAL A 70 5.01 11.69 -10.27
CA VAL A 70 6.33 12.35 -10.27
C VAL A 70 6.34 13.77 -9.66
N PRO A 71 5.31 14.62 -9.82
CA PRO A 71 5.30 15.97 -9.24
C PRO A 71 5.10 16.01 -7.71
N VAL A 72 4.77 14.89 -7.07
CA VAL A 72 4.51 14.86 -5.62
C VAL A 72 5.79 15.11 -4.83
N SER A 73 5.74 16.08 -3.90
CA SER A 73 6.86 16.41 -3.02
C SER A 73 6.77 15.71 -1.67
N MET A 74 7.88 15.68 -0.91
CA MET A 74 7.89 15.23 0.49
C MET A 74 6.95 16.05 1.37
N ASP A 75 6.81 17.35 1.13
CA ASP A 75 5.91 18.22 1.91
C ASP A 75 4.45 17.85 1.70
N HIS A 76 4.06 17.47 0.46
CA HIS A 76 2.73 16.92 0.18
C HIS A 76 2.51 15.62 0.96
N MET A 77 3.48 14.69 0.94
CA MET A 77 3.37 13.41 1.62
C MET A 77 3.25 13.58 3.14
N VAL A 78 4.08 14.43 3.73
CA VAL A 78 4.03 14.76 5.17
C VAL A 78 2.68 15.38 5.54
N TYR A 79 2.22 16.38 4.76
CA TYR A 79 0.94 17.04 5.01
C TYR A 79 -0.24 16.07 5.02
N HIS A 80 -0.35 15.23 3.98
CA HIS A 80 -1.44 14.25 3.86
C HIS A 80 -1.33 13.15 4.93
N SER A 81 -0.12 12.65 5.23
CA SER A 81 0.10 11.66 6.29
C SER A 81 -0.32 12.21 7.66
N ALA A 82 0.07 13.45 7.98
CA ALA A 82 -0.32 14.13 9.21
C ALA A 82 -1.85 14.38 9.30
N ALA A 83 -2.52 14.56 8.16
CA ALA A 83 -3.98 14.65 8.13
C ALA A 83 -4.64 13.30 8.39
N VAL A 84 -4.17 12.24 7.73
CA VAL A 84 -4.69 10.87 7.83
C VAL A 84 -4.52 10.32 9.24
N VAL A 85 -3.34 10.44 9.85
CA VAL A 85 -3.07 9.88 11.19
C VAL A 85 -4.01 10.43 12.26
N ARG A 86 -4.47 11.68 12.12
CA ARG A 86 -5.45 12.28 13.05
C ARG A 86 -6.84 11.65 12.97
N GLY A 87 -7.17 10.98 11.86
CA GLY A 87 -8.42 10.25 11.68
C GLY A 87 -8.34 8.77 12.06
N LEU A 88 -7.13 8.21 12.23
CA LEU A 88 -6.91 6.82 12.56
C LEU A 88 -6.84 6.61 14.09
N SER A 89 -7.36 5.49 14.55
CA SER A 89 -7.20 5.01 15.92
C SER A 89 -6.66 3.58 15.98
N ARG A 90 -6.86 2.79 14.91
CA ARG A 90 -6.52 1.37 14.86
C ARG A 90 -5.61 1.00 13.70
N ALA A 91 -5.92 1.42 12.48
CA ALA A 91 -5.23 0.98 11.27
C ALA A 91 -3.74 1.37 11.27
N PHE A 92 -2.88 0.48 10.75
CA PHE A 92 -1.45 0.71 10.61
C PHE A 92 -1.17 1.66 9.44
N LEU A 93 -0.45 2.76 9.68
CA LEU A 93 -0.19 3.80 8.69
C LEU A 93 1.16 3.61 8.01
N ILE A 94 1.14 3.49 6.68
CA ILE A 94 2.32 3.50 5.81
C ILE A 94 2.38 4.84 5.07
N GLY A 95 3.53 5.50 5.06
CA GLY A 95 3.79 6.71 4.26
C GLY A 95 4.69 6.40 3.06
N ASP A 96 4.29 6.81 1.85
CA ASP A 96 5.08 6.60 0.65
C ASP A 96 6.18 7.65 0.50
N MET A 97 7.36 7.24 0.11
CA MET A 97 8.47 8.12 -0.24
C MET A 97 8.34 8.48 -1.73
N PRO A 98 8.06 9.76 -2.09
CA PRO A 98 7.80 10.15 -3.46
C PRO A 98 9.06 10.11 -4.33
N PHE A 99 8.88 10.27 -5.63
CA PHE A 99 9.96 10.25 -6.63
C PHE A 99 11.15 11.12 -6.21
N MET A 100 12.37 10.55 -6.29
CA MET A 100 13.65 11.20 -5.95
C MET A 100 13.78 11.70 -4.49
N SER A 101 12.96 11.21 -3.57
CA SER A 101 13.14 11.51 -2.14
C SER A 101 14.13 10.57 -1.43
N TYR A 102 14.62 9.51 -2.11
CA TYR A 102 15.53 8.48 -1.57
C TYR A 102 16.68 8.08 -2.52
N PRO A 103 17.32 9.01 -3.27
CA PRO A 103 18.40 8.66 -4.20
C PRO A 103 19.73 8.33 -3.48
N THR A 104 19.92 8.79 -2.25
CA THR A 104 21.06 8.46 -1.37
C THR A 104 20.57 8.02 0.00
N LYS A 105 21.42 7.32 0.76
CA LYS A 105 21.11 6.82 2.10
C LYS A 105 20.75 7.95 3.07
N GLU A 106 21.51 9.05 3.04
CA GLU A 106 21.32 10.19 3.92
C GLU A 106 20.00 10.92 3.64
N LEU A 107 19.65 11.12 2.35
CA LEU A 107 18.41 11.75 1.98
C LEU A 107 17.22 10.84 2.26
N ALA A 108 17.36 9.53 2.02
CA ALA A 108 16.34 8.54 2.38
C ALA A 108 16.05 8.55 3.88
N LEU A 109 17.07 8.55 4.73
CA LEU A 109 16.92 8.63 6.18
C LEU A 109 16.23 9.93 6.60
N THR A 110 16.69 11.08 6.09
CA THR A 110 16.09 12.38 6.39
C THR A 110 14.60 12.41 6.05
N ASN A 111 14.21 11.91 4.89
CA ASN A 111 12.84 11.92 4.43
C ASN A 111 11.97 10.86 5.13
N ALA A 112 12.52 9.68 5.44
CA ALA A 112 11.84 8.66 6.23
C ALA A 112 11.51 9.20 7.64
N VAL A 113 12.47 9.86 8.29
CA VAL A 113 12.28 10.50 9.60
C VAL A 113 11.19 11.57 9.55
N ARG A 114 11.13 12.39 8.48
CA ARG A 114 10.05 13.37 8.29
C ARG A 114 8.68 12.72 8.17
N LEU A 115 8.54 11.63 7.40
CA LEU A 115 7.28 10.90 7.29
C LEU A 115 6.84 10.32 8.63
N MET A 116 7.77 9.84 9.44
CA MET A 116 7.46 9.24 10.74
C MET A 116 7.20 10.30 11.81
N GLN A 117 8.06 11.31 11.96
CA GLN A 117 7.95 12.30 13.03
C GLN A 117 6.90 13.39 12.75
N GLU A 118 6.89 13.93 11.54
CA GLU A 118 5.97 15.00 11.16
C GLU A 118 4.66 14.43 10.60
N GLY A 119 4.75 13.37 9.77
CA GLY A 119 3.61 12.72 9.13
C GLY A 119 2.88 11.69 10.00
N GLY A 120 3.53 11.15 11.04
CA GLY A 120 2.97 10.13 11.93
C GLY A 120 2.90 8.73 11.32
N ALA A 121 3.59 8.46 10.20
CA ALA A 121 3.67 7.13 9.61
C ALA A 121 4.43 6.15 10.54
N GLN A 122 3.99 4.90 10.57
CA GLN A 122 4.63 3.83 11.33
C GLN A 122 5.61 3.02 10.48
N MET A 123 5.54 3.15 9.16
CA MET A 123 6.39 2.49 8.17
C MET A 123 6.52 3.39 6.95
N VAL A 124 7.66 3.34 6.27
CA VAL A 124 7.85 4.03 4.99
C VAL A 124 7.77 3.04 3.84
N LYS A 125 7.19 3.45 2.70
CA LYS A 125 7.19 2.69 1.46
C LYS A 125 8.12 3.35 0.45
N LEU A 126 8.85 2.58 -0.33
CA LEU A 126 9.64 3.04 -1.46
C LEU A 126 9.62 2.05 -2.62
N GLU A 127 9.68 2.57 -3.86
CA GLU A 127 9.84 1.73 -5.04
C GLU A 127 11.25 1.13 -5.03
N SER A 128 11.31 -0.20 -4.98
CA SER A 128 12.51 -0.95 -4.64
C SER A 128 13.04 -1.79 -5.81
N GLY A 129 14.12 -2.52 -5.54
CA GLY A 129 14.84 -3.35 -6.50
C GLY A 129 16.12 -2.71 -7.03
N GLY A 130 17.09 -3.53 -7.42
CA GLY A 130 18.39 -3.06 -7.88
C GLY A 130 19.12 -2.27 -6.80
N LYS A 131 19.53 -1.04 -7.10
CA LYS A 131 20.30 -0.18 -6.16
C LYS A 131 19.50 0.24 -4.92
N GLN A 132 18.18 0.28 -4.98
CA GLN A 132 17.34 0.66 -3.84
C GLN A 132 17.35 -0.40 -2.72
N THR A 133 17.82 -1.62 -2.98
CA THR A 133 18.01 -2.63 -1.93
C THR A 133 18.99 -2.13 -0.83
N GLU A 134 20.04 -1.39 -1.20
CA GLU A 134 20.95 -0.78 -0.24
C GLU A 134 20.30 0.34 0.60
N ILE A 135 19.29 1.00 0.07
CA ILE A 135 18.50 2.01 0.82
C ILE A 135 17.60 1.29 1.84
N VAL A 136 16.95 0.18 1.43
CA VAL A 136 16.15 -0.65 2.34
C VAL A 136 16.99 -1.16 3.51
N GLU A 137 18.16 -1.75 3.22
CA GLU A 137 19.10 -2.25 4.24
C GLU A 137 19.54 -1.13 5.19
N PHE A 138 19.82 0.05 4.65
CA PHE A 138 20.26 1.18 5.44
C PHE A 138 19.15 1.71 6.36
N LEU A 139 17.92 1.85 5.88
CA LEU A 139 16.78 2.28 6.68
C LEU A 139 16.42 1.24 7.76
N ALA A 140 16.34 -0.03 7.39
CA ALA A 140 16.09 -1.13 8.33
C ALA A 140 17.18 -1.21 9.43
N GLY A 141 18.44 -0.97 9.07
CA GLY A 141 19.56 -0.88 10.03
C GLY A 141 19.50 0.31 11.00
N HIS A 142 18.55 1.25 10.77
CA HIS A 142 18.23 2.38 11.67
C HIS A 142 16.86 2.22 12.34
N ASP A 143 16.37 0.99 12.49
CA ASP A 143 15.09 0.66 13.11
C ASP A 143 13.86 1.30 12.43
N ILE A 144 13.97 1.64 11.13
CA ILE A 144 12.86 2.15 10.33
C ILE A 144 12.19 0.98 9.63
N ALA A 145 10.90 0.77 9.90
CA ALA A 145 10.11 -0.26 9.20
C ALA A 145 9.92 0.11 7.74
N VAL A 146 10.12 -0.86 6.82
CA VAL A 146 10.14 -0.62 5.37
C VAL A 146 9.16 -1.53 4.63
N CYS A 147 8.31 -0.92 3.82
CA CYS A 147 7.52 -1.59 2.78
C CYS A 147 8.22 -1.44 1.43
N ALA A 148 8.72 -2.54 0.89
CA ALA A 148 9.44 -2.57 -0.38
C ALA A 148 8.48 -2.82 -1.55
N HIS A 149 8.37 -1.90 -2.51
CA HIS A 149 7.46 -1.99 -3.63
C HIS A 149 8.15 -2.52 -4.89
N LEU A 150 7.61 -3.61 -5.45
CA LEU A 150 8.06 -4.28 -6.67
C LEU A 150 6.93 -4.46 -7.70
N GLY A 151 7.30 -4.84 -8.90
CA GLY A 151 6.40 -5.00 -10.03
C GLY A 151 6.32 -3.72 -10.86
N LEU A 152 5.12 -3.26 -11.16
CA LEU A 152 4.91 -1.95 -11.75
C LEU A 152 5.30 -0.87 -10.73
N LYS A 153 6.08 0.11 -11.18
CA LYS A 153 6.55 1.23 -10.35
C LYS A 153 6.08 2.54 -10.96
N PRO A 154 5.03 3.19 -10.42
CA PRO A 154 4.48 4.44 -10.95
C PRO A 154 5.50 5.57 -11.10
N GLN A 155 6.45 5.68 -10.18
CA GLN A 155 7.52 6.68 -10.26
C GLN A 155 8.47 6.48 -11.46
N SER A 156 8.49 5.27 -12.03
CA SER A 156 9.30 4.93 -13.21
C SER A 156 8.51 5.01 -14.53
N VAL A 157 7.29 5.54 -14.55
CA VAL A 157 6.36 5.52 -15.69
C VAL A 157 6.98 6.06 -16.97
N HIS A 158 7.75 7.14 -16.90
CA HIS A 158 8.43 7.73 -18.05
C HIS A 158 9.55 6.83 -18.62
N LYS A 159 10.20 6.04 -17.79
CA LYS A 159 11.25 5.10 -18.20
C LYS A 159 10.66 3.81 -18.78
N THR A 160 9.54 3.33 -18.22
CA THR A 160 8.88 2.07 -18.62
C THR A 160 7.93 2.24 -19.80
N GLY A 161 7.60 3.47 -20.16
CA GLY A 161 6.67 3.78 -21.25
C GLY A 161 5.21 3.44 -20.94
N GLY A 162 4.80 3.60 -19.67
CA GLY A 162 3.42 3.44 -19.22
C GLY A 162 3.21 2.31 -18.20
N PHE A 163 1.95 2.14 -17.80
CA PHE A 163 1.51 1.15 -16.81
C PHE A 163 1.34 -0.22 -17.47
N ARG A 164 2.29 -1.13 -17.25
CA ARG A 164 2.29 -2.48 -17.85
C ARG A 164 2.52 -3.55 -16.81
N VAL A 165 1.87 -4.72 -16.96
CA VAL A 165 2.11 -5.91 -16.16
C VAL A 165 3.58 -6.32 -16.25
N GLN A 166 4.20 -6.54 -15.10
CA GLN A 166 5.60 -6.92 -14.95
C GLN A 166 5.72 -8.44 -14.67
N GLY A 167 6.85 -9.05 -15.05
CA GLY A 167 7.10 -10.46 -14.74
C GLY A 167 6.30 -11.47 -15.57
N ARG A 168 5.83 -11.11 -16.78
CA ARG A 168 5.17 -12.07 -17.69
C ARG A 168 6.14 -13.08 -18.27
N GLU A 169 7.33 -12.63 -18.64
CA GLU A 169 8.38 -13.49 -19.17
C GLU A 169 9.09 -14.24 -18.06
N ARG A 170 9.46 -15.50 -18.30
CA ARG A 170 10.08 -16.40 -17.29
C ARG A 170 11.29 -15.77 -16.60
N GLU A 171 12.15 -15.11 -17.37
CA GLU A 171 13.35 -14.45 -16.83
C GLU A 171 12.98 -13.21 -15.98
N ALA A 172 11.97 -12.44 -16.41
CA ALA A 172 11.49 -11.29 -15.64
C ALA A 172 10.82 -11.74 -14.33
N ALA A 173 10.06 -12.82 -14.35
CA ALA A 173 9.48 -13.44 -13.16
C ALA A 173 10.56 -13.94 -12.19
N ALA A 174 11.59 -14.63 -12.69
CA ALA A 174 12.69 -15.11 -11.87
C ALA A 174 13.47 -13.94 -11.22
N ARG A 175 13.69 -12.84 -11.96
CA ARG A 175 14.31 -11.63 -11.40
C ARG A 175 13.48 -11.00 -10.29
N LEU A 176 12.15 -10.87 -10.46
CA LEU A 176 11.29 -10.30 -9.43
C LEU A 176 11.25 -11.16 -8.17
N LEU A 177 11.26 -12.49 -8.31
CA LEU A 177 11.35 -13.42 -7.18
C LEU A 177 12.69 -13.26 -6.44
N ASP A 178 13.81 -13.22 -7.14
CA ASP A 178 15.14 -13.00 -6.54
C ASP A 178 15.24 -11.62 -5.87
N GLU A 179 14.74 -10.57 -6.51
CA GLU A 179 14.68 -9.23 -5.93
C GLU A 179 13.84 -9.18 -4.66
N SER A 180 12.68 -9.88 -4.62
CA SER A 180 11.83 -9.91 -3.42
C SER A 180 12.54 -10.58 -2.23
N GLN A 181 13.27 -11.67 -2.46
CA GLN A 181 14.06 -12.35 -1.42
C GLN A 181 15.23 -11.49 -0.95
N ARG A 182 15.90 -10.78 -1.85
CA ARG A 182 16.96 -9.83 -1.47
C ARG A 182 16.45 -8.67 -0.63
N LEU A 183 15.26 -8.17 -0.93
CA LEU A 183 14.64 -7.10 -0.15
C LEU A 183 14.24 -7.57 1.25
N GLU A 184 13.70 -8.78 1.39
CA GLU A 184 13.47 -9.38 2.71
C GLU A 184 14.78 -9.55 3.48
N ALA A 185 15.83 -10.08 2.84
CA ALA A 185 17.16 -10.22 3.47
C ALA A 185 17.79 -8.88 3.85
N ALA A 186 17.47 -7.80 3.12
CA ALA A 186 17.86 -6.43 3.43
C ALA A 186 17.05 -5.79 4.56
N GLY A 187 16.04 -6.49 5.10
CA GLY A 187 15.25 -6.04 6.23
C GLY A 187 13.93 -5.35 5.86
N ALA A 188 13.41 -5.55 4.64
CA ALA A 188 12.05 -5.15 4.34
C ALA A 188 11.05 -5.94 5.20
N ASP A 189 10.12 -5.25 5.85
CA ASP A 189 9.09 -5.83 6.73
C ASP A 189 7.81 -6.21 5.99
N ILE A 190 7.55 -5.58 4.84
CA ILE A 190 6.43 -5.85 3.92
C ILE A 190 6.97 -5.76 2.50
N VAL A 191 6.49 -6.64 1.61
CA VAL A 191 6.66 -6.49 0.16
C VAL A 191 5.30 -6.17 -0.47
N LEU A 192 5.25 -5.06 -1.22
CA LEU A 192 4.09 -4.70 -2.02
C LEU A 192 4.35 -5.07 -3.48
N LEU A 193 3.43 -5.82 -4.08
CA LEU A 193 3.50 -6.25 -5.49
C LEU A 193 2.41 -5.56 -6.30
N GLU A 194 2.81 -4.88 -7.38
CA GLU A 194 1.86 -4.23 -8.27
C GLU A 194 1.92 -4.79 -9.69
N CYS A 195 0.74 -5.12 -10.24
CA CYS A 195 0.57 -5.54 -11.63
C CYS A 195 1.54 -6.65 -12.05
N VAL A 196 1.47 -7.79 -11.37
CA VAL A 196 2.22 -9.02 -11.71
C VAL A 196 1.25 -10.18 -11.99
N PRO A 197 1.64 -11.20 -12.78
CA PRO A 197 0.83 -12.40 -12.95
C PRO A 197 0.53 -13.08 -11.60
N SER A 198 -0.69 -13.61 -11.45
CA SER A 198 -1.16 -14.22 -10.20
C SER A 198 -0.24 -15.36 -9.72
N GLU A 199 0.25 -16.20 -10.64
CA GLU A 199 1.19 -17.28 -10.30
C GLU A 199 2.53 -16.75 -9.77
N LEU A 200 2.99 -15.60 -10.25
CA LEU A 200 4.19 -14.96 -9.72
C LEU A 200 3.93 -14.38 -8.33
N GLY A 201 2.79 -13.69 -8.13
CA GLY A 201 2.36 -13.23 -6.81
C GLY A 201 2.32 -14.35 -5.79
N LYS A 202 1.73 -15.50 -6.16
CA LYS A 202 1.70 -16.72 -5.34
C LYS A 202 3.10 -17.26 -5.03
N ALA A 203 3.97 -17.34 -6.03
CA ALA A 203 5.33 -17.84 -5.86
C ALA A 203 6.14 -16.98 -4.89
N ILE A 204 6.08 -15.64 -5.04
CA ILE A 204 6.74 -14.67 -4.17
C ILE A 204 6.19 -14.79 -2.73
N THR A 205 4.87 -14.83 -2.57
CA THR A 205 4.22 -14.94 -1.26
C THR A 205 4.66 -16.18 -0.49
N LYS A 206 4.82 -17.31 -1.18
CA LYS A 206 5.31 -18.56 -0.59
C LYS A 206 6.80 -18.53 -0.25
N ALA A 207 7.59 -17.75 -0.99
CA ALA A 207 9.04 -17.68 -0.81
C ALA A 207 9.45 -16.73 0.33
N LEU A 208 8.56 -15.80 0.71
CA LEU A 208 8.86 -14.78 1.73
C LEU A 208 8.20 -15.12 3.08
N HIS A 209 8.87 -14.71 4.17
CA HIS A 209 8.35 -14.79 5.54
C HIS A 209 7.57 -13.53 5.93
N VAL A 210 7.93 -12.36 5.34
CA VAL A 210 7.23 -11.11 5.56
C VAL A 210 5.90 -11.05 4.80
N PRO A 211 4.89 -10.28 5.26
CA PRO A 211 3.64 -10.10 4.54
C PRO A 211 3.84 -9.58 3.12
N VAL A 212 3.08 -10.13 2.17
CA VAL A 212 3.03 -9.67 0.78
C VAL A 212 1.66 -9.06 0.50
N ILE A 213 1.64 -7.78 0.20
CA ILE A 213 0.42 -7.03 -0.16
C ILE A 213 0.38 -6.87 -1.67
N GLY A 214 -0.75 -7.13 -2.30
CA GLY A 214 -0.89 -7.06 -3.75
C GLY A 214 -1.90 -6.03 -4.24
N ILE A 215 -1.59 -5.43 -5.37
CA ILE A 215 -2.55 -4.71 -6.21
C ILE A 215 -2.39 -5.22 -7.66
N GLY A 216 -3.41 -5.93 -8.15
CA GLY A 216 -3.28 -6.65 -9.41
C GLY A 216 -2.17 -7.73 -9.39
N ALA A 217 -2.03 -8.45 -8.27
CA ALA A 217 -1.06 -9.52 -8.09
C ALA A 217 -1.71 -10.89 -7.76
N GLY A 218 -3.01 -11.00 -7.98
CA GLY A 218 -3.79 -12.22 -7.77
C GLY A 218 -4.26 -12.43 -6.32
N PRO A 219 -5.06 -13.49 -6.06
CA PRO A 219 -5.71 -13.72 -4.76
C PRO A 219 -4.81 -14.40 -3.71
N ASP A 220 -3.68 -14.99 -4.14
CA ASP A 220 -2.84 -15.82 -3.28
C ASP A 220 -1.86 -15.00 -2.39
N VAL A 221 -1.74 -13.69 -2.59
CA VAL A 221 -0.95 -12.80 -1.71
C VAL A 221 -1.61 -12.65 -0.33
N ASP A 222 -0.86 -12.23 0.69
CA ASP A 222 -1.33 -12.17 2.08
C ASP A 222 -2.34 -11.04 2.31
N GLY A 223 -2.29 -9.97 1.52
CA GLY A 223 -3.23 -8.86 1.61
C GLY A 223 -3.49 -8.20 0.26
N GLN A 224 -4.55 -7.39 0.20
CA GLN A 224 -4.94 -6.64 -1.00
C GLN A 224 -4.96 -5.15 -0.69
N ILE A 225 -4.47 -4.33 -1.63
CA ILE A 225 -4.62 -2.88 -1.55
C ILE A 225 -5.30 -2.35 -2.81
N LEU A 226 -6.15 -1.35 -2.64
CA LEU A 226 -6.71 -0.54 -3.73
C LEU A 226 -6.54 0.95 -3.46
N VAL A 227 -6.55 1.72 -4.53
CA VAL A 227 -6.72 3.17 -4.43
C VAL A 227 -8.16 3.45 -4.02
N LEU A 228 -8.34 4.16 -2.89
CA LEU A 228 -9.65 4.46 -2.31
C LEU A 228 -10.63 5.07 -3.33
N TYR A 229 -10.17 6.05 -4.09
CA TYR A 229 -10.98 6.78 -5.06
C TYR A 229 -11.42 5.88 -6.24
N ASP A 230 -10.60 4.89 -6.59
CA ASP A 230 -10.95 3.95 -7.66
C ASP A 230 -12.05 2.98 -7.21
N MET A 231 -11.93 2.42 -6.00
CA MET A 231 -12.90 1.45 -5.49
C MET A 231 -14.25 2.07 -5.12
N LEU A 232 -14.26 3.40 -4.83
CA LEU A 232 -15.48 4.17 -4.59
C LEU A 232 -16.06 4.83 -5.84
N ASP A 233 -15.49 4.55 -7.02
CA ASP A 233 -15.94 5.10 -8.31
C ASP A 233 -15.85 6.63 -8.44
N ILE A 234 -14.97 7.26 -7.63
CA ILE A 234 -14.77 8.72 -7.66
C ILE A 234 -13.83 9.12 -8.79
N THR A 235 -12.77 8.32 -9.05
CA THR A 235 -11.83 8.57 -10.17
C THR A 235 -12.56 8.46 -11.50
N SER A 236 -12.46 9.51 -12.32
CA SER A 236 -13.04 9.52 -13.67
C SER A 236 -12.18 8.73 -14.66
N GLY A 237 -12.80 8.23 -15.74
CA GLY A 237 -12.11 7.57 -16.84
C GLY A 237 -12.00 6.04 -16.69
N ARG A 238 -11.07 5.45 -17.47
CA ARG A 238 -10.87 4.00 -17.51
C ARG A 238 -10.09 3.53 -16.29
N LYS A 239 -10.72 2.69 -15.48
CA LYS A 239 -10.07 2.05 -14.35
C LYS A 239 -9.19 0.87 -14.75
N PRO A 240 -8.11 0.59 -14.01
CA PRO A 240 -7.32 -0.62 -14.17
C PRO A 240 -8.17 -1.89 -14.00
N ARG A 241 -7.77 -2.98 -14.66
CA ARG A 241 -8.48 -4.27 -14.63
C ARG A 241 -8.71 -4.81 -13.22
N PHE A 242 -7.77 -4.59 -12.32
CA PHE A 242 -7.84 -5.08 -10.94
C PHE A 242 -8.79 -4.29 -10.05
N VAL A 243 -9.36 -3.18 -10.50
CA VAL A 243 -10.31 -2.39 -9.72
C VAL A 243 -11.71 -2.99 -9.82
N ARG A 244 -12.32 -3.24 -8.66
CA ARG A 244 -13.76 -3.48 -8.52
C ARG A 244 -14.41 -2.23 -7.94
N ASN A 245 -15.56 -1.85 -8.50
CA ASN A 245 -16.42 -0.80 -7.94
C ASN A 245 -17.25 -1.39 -6.79
N PHE A 246 -16.94 -0.99 -5.56
CA PHE A 246 -17.65 -1.46 -4.38
C PHE A 246 -18.88 -0.60 -4.03
N MET A 247 -19.09 0.52 -4.75
CA MET A 247 -20.30 1.33 -4.60
C MET A 247 -21.51 0.71 -5.31
N GLU A 248 -21.32 -0.24 -6.25
CA GLU A 248 -22.44 -0.90 -6.95
C GLU A 248 -23.39 -1.65 -6.01
N ASP A 249 -22.85 -2.20 -4.91
CA ASP A 249 -23.61 -3.00 -3.94
C ASP A 249 -23.77 -2.28 -2.58
N ALA A 250 -23.55 -0.96 -2.52
CA ALA A 250 -23.55 -0.20 -1.28
C ALA A 250 -24.41 1.06 -1.37
N HIS A 251 -25.02 1.45 -0.25
CA HIS A 251 -25.84 2.67 -0.15
C HIS A 251 -25.03 3.91 0.27
N ASP A 252 -23.87 3.69 0.87
CA ASP A 252 -22.94 4.75 1.28
C ASP A 252 -21.46 4.28 1.27
N ASN A 253 -20.56 5.22 1.47
CA ASN A 253 -19.12 4.94 1.45
C ASN A 253 -18.69 3.93 2.53
N LEU A 254 -19.29 3.98 3.72
CA LEU A 254 -18.93 3.06 4.81
C LEU A 254 -19.33 1.63 4.50
N GLU A 255 -20.50 1.42 3.89
CA GLU A 255 -20.93 0.10 3.41
C GLU A 255 -20.01 -0.44 2.31
N ALA A 256 -19.62 0.40 1.35
CA ALA A 256 -18.66 0.03 0.30
C ALA A 256 -17.30 -0.41 0.89
N LEU A 257 -16.78 0.35 1.87
CA LEU A 257 -15.53 0.04 2.56
C LEU A 257 -15.64 -1.28 3.35
N LYS A 258 -16.72 -1.50 4.10
CA LYS A 258 -17.00 -2.78 4.79
C LYS A 258 -17.16 -3.94 3.80
N GLY A 259 -17.79 -3.69 2.66
CA GLY A 259 -17.91 -4.65 1.55
C GLY A 259 -16.54 -5.08 1.03
N TYR A 260 -15.64 -4.12 0.81
CA TYR A 260 -14.25 -4.39 0.41
C TYR A 260 -13.50 -5.22 1.46
N VAL A 261 -13.51 -4.79 2.73
CA VAL A 261 -12.82 -5.51 3.82
C VAL A 261 -13.33 -6.95 3.90
N ARG A 262 -14.65 -7.16 3.88
CA ARG A 262 -15.25 -8.50 3.88
C ARG A 262 -14.80 -9.33 2.69
N ALA A 263 -14.86 -8.78 1.48
CA ALA A 263 -14.45 -9.50 0.26
C ALA A 263 -12.98 -9.92 0.29
N VAL A 264 -12.08 -9.08 0.81
CA VAL A 264 -10.67 -9.43 1.01
C VAL A 264 -10.51 -10.53 2.05
N LYS A 265 -11.13 -10.36 3.24
CA LYS A 265 -11.05 -11.34 4.34
C LYS A 265 -11.62 -12.71 3.95
N GLN A 266 -12.67 -12.74 3.16
CA GLN A 266 -13.33 -13.96 2.68
C GLN A 266 -12.71 -14.52 1.39
N ARG A 267 -11.66 -13.87 0.83
CA ARG A 267 -10.99 -14.24 -0.43
C ARG A 267 -11.92 -14.20 -1.65
N GLU A 268 -12.94 -13.36 -1.62
CA GLU A 268 -13.86 -13.08 -2.73
C GLU A 268 -13.30 -12.01 -3.69
N TYR A 269 -12.34 -11.21 -3.20
CA TYR A 269 -11.61 -10.23 -4.00
C TYR A 269 -10.09 -10.45 -3.84
N PRO A 270 -9.31 -10.41 -4.95
CA PRO A 270 -9.75 -10.24 -6.34
C PRO A 270 -10.37 -11.53 -6.91
N ALA A 271 -11.41 -11.39 -7.73
CA ALA A 271 -11.95 -12.47 -8.55
C ALA A 271 -11.12 -12.66 -9.84
N PRO A 272 -11.30 -13.76 -10.61
CA PRO A 272 -10.47 -14.06 -11.79
C PRO A 272 -10.40 -12.92 -12.83
N GLU A 273 -11.50 -12.18 -13.02
CA GLU A 273 -11.58 -11.05 -13.93
C GLU A 273 -10.67 -9.87 -13.52
N HIS A 274 -10.32 -9.78 -12.23
CA HIS A 274 -9.43 -8.73 -11.69
C HIS A 274 -7.95 -9.12 -11.75
N CYS A 275 -7.61 -10.32 -12.26
CA CYS A 275 -6.27 -10.88 -12.23
C CYS A 275 -5.54 -10.80 -13.59
N PHE A 276 -4.20 -10.90 -13.56
CA PHE A 276 -3.35 -10.96 -14.74
C PHE A 276 -2.71 -12.33 -14.91
#